data_84ced2314d0a103ec41cc37a236eb60b
#
_entry.id   84ced2314d0a103ec41cc37a236eb60b
#
_cell.length_a   1.000
_cell.length_b   1.000
_cell.length_c   1.000
_cell.angle_alpha   90.00
_cell.angle_beta   90.00
_cell.angle_gamma   90.00
#
_symmetry.space_group_name_H-M   'P 1'
#
loop_
_entity.id
_entity.type
_entity.pdbx_description
1 polymer ?
#
loop_
_entity_poly.entity_id
_entity_poly.type
_entity_poly.pdbx_seq_one_letter_code
_entity_poly.pdbx_strand_id
1 'polypeptide(L)'
;MPVPRTTIRCIIAVGAILAAPTILHGQQALVIDHETTDIDQIPDQWLDQARLLAFHYAHTSHGSQIVSGLQYLASVDARYSLSVASAGSSPPASSPCTPDHLCIYDGNPPETYIQPPDYWSTPDGIARTEAVASTGFFDHSMWSWCGEQSSNTPSTVQQYLDAMTAFETAYPSMRFILMTGHTDGGGATLQLNNDHVRQYASSNGMVLFDFADIESWDPDGTHYPDTDDSCPWCEPWCTANPGFCPSPPISCAHSHSLVCYLKGRAFWWMAARLAGWEGPDGGHIFSDGFESGTGGGWSLMTP
;
A
#
# COMPACT_ATOMS: atom_id res chain seq x y z
N MET A 1 62.66 -61.48 1.98
CA MET A 1 62.78 -60.11 1.47
C MET A 1 61.48 -59.42 1.81
N PRO A 2 61.46 -58.44 2.73
CA PRO A 2 60.24 -57.73 3.07
C PRO A 2 60.04 -56.51 2.15
N VAL A 3 58.79 -56.31 1.68
CA VAL A 3 58.33 -55.19 0.84
C VAL A 3 58.00 -54.00 1.73
N PRO A 4 58.44 -52.76 1.43
CA PRO A 4 58.11 -51.59 2.22
C PRO A 4 56.69 -51.12 1.98
N ARG A 5 55.93 -50.89 3.06
CA ARG A 5 54.61 -50.23 3.06
C ARG A 5 54.78 -48.72 2.99
N THR A 6 54.34 -48.11 1.89
CA THR A 6 54.27 -46.65 1.73
C THR A 6 52.96 -46.15 2.34
N THR A 7 53.06 -45.33 3.37
CA THR A 7 51.89 -44.70 4.02
C THR A 7 51.61 -43.35 3.32
N ILE A 8 50.49 -43.25 2.61
CA ILE A 8 50.00 -42.02 2.01
C ILE A 8 49.24 -41.23 3.10
N ARG A 9 49.76 -40.06 3.47
CA ARG A 9 49.07 -39.12 4.34
C ARG A 9 48.19 -38.20 3.49
N CYS A 10 46.87 -38.36 3.57
CA CYS A 10 45.92 -37.40 3.04
C CYS A 10 45.90 -36.12 3.95
N ILE A 11 46.31 -34.99 3.41
CA ILE A 11 46.15 -33.69 4.04
C ILE A 11 44.77 -33.16 3.63
N ILE A 12 43.84 -33.11 4.57
CA ILE A 12 42.53 -32.46 4.38
C ILE A 12 42.73 -30.98 4.67
N ALA A 13 42.72 -30.14 3.62
CA ALA A 13 42.68 -28.69 3.76
C ALA A 13 41.24 -28.27 4.11
N VAL A 14 41.00 -27.86 5.35
CA VAL A 14 39.74 -27.23 5.76
C VAL A 14 39.77 -25.76 5.29
N GLY A 15 39.12 -25.50 4.18
CA GLY A 15 38.89 -24.14 3.71
C GLY A 15 37.84 -23.46 4.61
N ALA A 16 38.22 -22.50 5.39
CA ALA A 16 37.28 -21.61 6.11
C ALA A 16 36.56 -20.73 5.08
N ILE A 17 35.29 -20.99 4.82
CA ILE A 17 34.41 -20.08 4.05
C ILE A 17 34.08 -18.92 5.00
N LEU A 18 34.71 -17.78 4.78
CA LEU A 18 34.32 -16.51 5.39
C LEU A 18 33.00 -16.10 4.71
N ALA A 19 31.86 -16.33 5.38
CA ALA A 19 30.62 -15.74 5.01
C ALA A 19 30.74 -14.20 5.19
N ALA A 20 30.75 -13.45 4.09
CA ALA A 20 30.61 -12.01 4.14
C ALA A 20 29.27 -11.67 4.82
N PRO A 21 29.22 -10.66 5.73
CA PRO A 21 27.95 -10.23 6.28
C PRO A 21 27.09 -9.72 5.11
N THR A 22 25.98 -10.39 4.85
CA THR A 22 24.89 -9.84 4.06
C THR A 22 24.37 -8.64 4.85
N ILE A 23 24.67 -7.42 4.38
CA ILE A 23 23.98 -6.23 4.83
C ILE A 23 22.53 -6.46 4.39
N LEU A 24 21.65 -6.83 5.33
CA LEU A 24 20.22 -6.69 5.12
C LEU A 24 19.99 -5.20 4.92
N HIS A 25 19.85 -4.77 3.67
CA HIS A 25 19.23 -3.49 3.37
C HIS A 25 17.80 -3.64 3.89
N GLY A 26 17.47 -2.95 4.99
CA GLY A 26 16.10 -2.88 5.46
C GLY A 26 15.25 -2.46 4.27
N GLN A 27 14.19 -3.21 3.98
CA GLN A 27 13.29 -2.88 2.89
C GLN A 27 12.75 -1.47 3.16
N GLN A 28 12.96 -0.54 2.21
CA GLN A 28 12.46 0.81 2.34
C GLN A 28 10.92 0.78 2.30
N ALA A 29 10.29 1.58 3.15
CA ALA A 29 8.85 1.72 3.14
C ALA A 29 8.37 2.24 1.78
N LEU A 30 7.27 1.69 1.28
CA LEU A 30 6.55 2.23 0.14
C LEU A 30 5.39 3.07 0.66
N VAL A 31 5.49 4.39 0.49
CA VAL A 31 4.44 5.33 0.88
C VAL A 31 3.66 5.75 -0.37
N ILE A 32 2.34 5.69 -0.28
CA ILE A 32 1.39 6.09 -1.31
C ILE A 32 0.61 7.28 -0.74
N ASP A 33 0.82 8.45 -1.30
CA ASP A 33 0.35 9.75 -0.84
C ASP A 33 -0.10 10.63 -2.02
N HIS A 34 -0.27 11.93 -1.81
CA HIS A 34 -0.68 12.87 -2.87
C HIS A 34 0.33 12.95 -4.03
N GLU A 35 1.63 12.73 -3.81
CA GLU A 35 2.66 12.76 -4.85
C GLU A 35 2.58 11.53 -5.76
N THR A 36 1.88 10.47 -5.34
CA THR A 36 1.75 9.20 -6.05
C THR A 36 0.40 9.05 -6.76
N THR A 37 -0.20 10.15 -7.19
CA THR A 37 -1.49 10.17 -7.90
C THR A 37 -1.39 10.36 -9.41
N ASP A 38 -0.19 10.62 -9.95
CA ASP A 38 0.01 10.84 -11.39
C ASP A 38 0.24 9.52 -12.15
N ILE A 39 -0.86 8.81 -12.44
CA ILE A 39 -0.83 7.51 -13.12
C ILE A 39 -0.39 7.56 -14.58
N ASP A 40 -0.31 8.74 -15.18
CA ASP A 40 0.16 8.89 -16.56
C ASP A 40 1.68 8.62 -16.67
N GLN A 41 2.38 8.62 -15.55
CA GLN A 41 3.78 8.24 -15.45
C GLN A 41 4.00 6.71 -15.43
N ILE A 42 2.96 5.91 -15.22
CA ILE A 42 3.08 4.45 -15.15
C ILE A 42 3.21 3.89 -16.58
N PRO A 43 4.33 3.23 -16.93
CA PRO A 43 4.44 2.58 -18.24
C PRO A 43 3.43 1.44 -18.40
N ASP A 44 2.86 1.28 -19.60
CA ASP A 44 1.81 0.28 -19.89
C ASP A 44 2.21 -1.14 -19.44
N GLN A 45 3.47 -1.51 -19.62
CA GLN A 45 3.96 -2.82 -19.16
C GLN A 45 3.78 -3.06 -17.65
N TRP A 46 3.82 -2.00 -16.83
CA TRP A 46 3.64 -2.12 -15.38
C TRP A 46 2.15 -2.09 -14.99
N LEU A 47 1.30 -1.45 -15.80
CA LEU A 47 -0.14 -1.62 -15.69
C LEU A 47 -0.54 -3.07 -16.01
N ASP A 48 0.09 -3.69 -17.03
CA ASP A 48 -0.12 -5.11 -17.35
C ASP A 48 0.27 -6.03 -16.19
N GLN A 49 1.39 -5.75 -15.52
CA GLN A 49 1.80 -6.53 -14.34
C GLN A 49 0.89 -6.25 -13.13
N ALA A 50 0.48 -5.00 -12.90
CA ALA A 50 -0.44 -4.62 -11.82
C ALA A 50 -1.80 -5.31 -11.96
N ARG A 51 -2.28 -5.56 -13.19
CA ARG A 51 -3.53 -6.30 -13.44
C ARG A 51 -3.48 -7.78 -13.02
N LEU A 52 -2.29 -8.32 -12.75
CA LEU A 52 -2.14 -9.69 -12.27
C LEU A 52 -2.24 -9.80 -10.75
N LEU A 53 -2.23 -8.66 -10.03
CA LEU A 53 -2.29 -8.63 -8.58
C LEU A 53 -3.71 -8.79 -8.05
N ALA A 54 -3.82 -9.45 -6.91
CA ALA A 54 -5.07 -9.66 -6.19
C ALA A 54 -5.00 -9.09 -4.77
N PHE A 55 -5.95 -8.22 -4.45
CA PHE A 55 -6.06 -7.55 -3.16
C PHE A 55 -7.29 -8.04 -2.40
N HIS A 56 -7.09 -8.48 -1.17
CA HIS A 56 -8.14 -8.58 -0.17
C HIS A 56 -8.30 -7.20 0.48
N TYR A 57 -9.44 -6.56 0.24
CA TYR A 57 -9.71 -5.21 0.74
C TYR A 57 -10.94 -5.18 1.62
N ALA A 58 -10.74 -4.92 2.90
CA ALA A 58 -11.79 -4.85 3.90
C ALA A 58 -11.98 -3.39 4.36
N HIS A 59 -13.24 -2.93 4.43
CA HIS A 59 -13.53 -1.54 4.74
C HIS A 59 -14.97 -1.31 5.20
N THR A 60 -15.21 -0.12 5.74
CA THR A 60 -16.52 0.48 5.94
C THR A 60 -16.78 1.54 4.85
N SER A 61 -17.64 2.54 5.11
CA SER A 61 -18.08 3.50 4.09
C SER A 61 -16.94 4.31 3.46
N HIS A 62 -15.99 4.84 4.25
CA HIS A 62 -14.90 5.67 3.71
C HIS A 62 -13.97 4.86 2.78
N GLY A 63 -13.67 3.63 3.14
CA GLY A 63 -12.83 2.79 2.28
C GLY A 63 -13.44 2.50 0.90
N SER A 64 -14.78 2.52 0.75
CA SER A 64 -15.43 2.36 -0.56
C SER A 64 -15.05 3.45 -1.57
N GLN A 65 -14.49 4.56 -1.12
CA GLN A 65 -13.99 5.65 -1.97
C GLN A 65 -12.92 5.15 -2.94
N ILE A 66 -12.01 4.27 -2.49
CA ILE A 66 -10.98 3.65 -3.34
C ILE A 66 -11.65 2.83 -4.43
N VAL A 67 -12.60 1.98 -4.08
CA VAL A 67 -13.32 1.11 -5.05
C VAL A 67 -14.07 1.97 -6.07
N SER A 68 -14.73 3.05 -5.64
CA SER A 68 -15.43 3.99 -6.53
C SER A 68 -14.46 4.66 -7.52
N GLY A 69 -13.28 5.08 -7.07
CA GLY A 69 -12.24 5.66 -7.92
C GLY A 69 -11.69 4.66 -8.94
N LEU A 70 -11.42 3.43 -8.52
CA LEU A 70 -10.96 2.35 -9.38
C LEU A 70 -12.00 2.00 -10.45
N GLN A 71 -13.29 1.89 -10.07
CA GLN A 71 -14.39 1.62 -11.00
C GLN A 71 -14.54 2.73 -12.03
N TYR A 72 -14.38 4.00 -11.62
CA TYR A 72 -14.41 5.11 -12.57
C TYR A 72 -13.26 5.02 -13.58
N LEU A 73 -12.04 4.81 -13.13
CA LEU A 73 -10.88 4.65 -14.01
C LEU A 73 -11.09 3.52 -15.02
N ALA A 74 -11.56 2.36 -14.58
CA ALA A 74 -11.88 1.23 -15.46
C ALA A 74 -12.98 1.56 -16.49
N SER A 75 -13.91 2.47 -16.15
CA SER A 75 -15.00 2.86 -17.03
C SER A 75 -14.59 3.82 -18.16
N VAL A 76 -13.49 4.57 -17.95
CA VAL A 76 -13.05 5.61 -18.89
C VAL A 76 -11.79 5.21 -19.68
N ASP A 77 -11.00 4.25 -19.18
CA ASP A 77 -9.78 3.77 -19.85
C ASP A 77 -9.56 2.28 -19.58
N ALA A 78 -9.57 1.47 -20.64
CA ALA A 78 -9.40 0.02 -20.57
C ALA A 78 -8.02 -0.42 -20.02
N ARG A 79 -7.02 0.46 -19.99
CA ARG A 79 -5.72 0.18 -19.36
C ARG A 79 -5.87 -0.10 -17.87
N TYR A 80 -6.90 0.46 -17.22
CA TYR A 80 -7.20 0.31 -15.80
C TYR A 80 -8.29 -0.74 -15.56
N SER A 81 -8.22 -1.89 -16.27
CA SER A 81 -9.21 -2.94 -16.13
C SER A 81 -9.24 -3.52 -14.72
N LEU A 82 -10.45 -3.63 -14.17
CA LEU A 82 -10.72 -3.95 -12.78
C LEU A 82 -11.74 -5.08 -12.66
N SER A 83 -11.53 -5.98 -11.72
CA SER A 83 -12.51 -6.97 -11.30
C SER A 83 -12.76 -6.81 -9.79
N VAL A 84 -13.97 -6.42 -9.41
CA VAL A 84 -14.37 -6.35 -8.00
C VAL A 84 -15.28 -7.54 -7.70
N ALA A 85 -14.89 -8.35 -6.73
CA ALA A 85 -15.65 -9.50 -6.26
C ALA A 85 -16.02 -9.30 -4.78
N SER A 86 -17.29 -9.24 -4.46
CA SER A 86 -17.73 -9.09 -3.06
C SER A 86 -17.51 -10.37 -2.26
N ALA A 87 -17.17 -10.22 -1.00
CA ALA A 87 -17.04 -11.32 -0.05
C ALA A 87 -18.38 -12.07 0.10
N GLY A 88 -18.27 -13.39 0.06
CA GLY A 88 -19.40 -14.29 0.31
C GLY A 88 -19.49 -14.73 1.77
N SER A 89 -20.24 -15.79 2.04
CA SER A 89 -20.41 -16.34 3.39
C SER A 89 -19.16 -17.06 3.93
N SER A 90 -18.17 -17.32 3.08
CA SER A 90 -16.92 -18.00 3.41
C SER A 90 -15.80 -17.52 2.49
N PRO A 91 -14.52 -17.74 2.85
CA PRO A 91 -13.40 -17.49 1.96
C PRO A 91 -13.57 -18.18 0.60
N PRO A 92 -13.09 -17.60 -0.50
CA PRO A 92 -13.29 -18.16 -1.83
C PRO A 92 -12.56 -19.50 -1.99
N ALA A 93 -13.18 -20.45 -2.70
CA ALA A 93 -12.59 -21.75 -3.00
C ALA A 93 -11.71 -21.73 -4.26
N SER A 94 -11.72 -20.66 -5.01
CA SER A 94 -10.88 -20.37 -6.19
C SER A 94 -10.67 -18.87 -6.30
N SER A 95 -9.73 -18.42 -7.15
CA SER A 95 -9.57 -16.98 -7.41
C SER A 95 -10.93 -16.35 -7.76
N PRO A 96 -11.35 -15.29 -7.03
CA PRO A 96 -12.70 -14.73 -7.20
C PRO A 96 -12.82 -13.78 -8.38
N CYS A 97 -11.71 -13.34 -8.95
CA CYS A 97 -11.68 -12.28 -9.94
C CYS A 97 -11.48 -12.78 -11.38
N THR A 98 -11.84 -11.93 -12.31
CA THR A 98 -11.58 -12.14 -13.74
C THR A 98 -10.08 -12.07 -14.01
N PRO A 99 -9.49 -13.03 -14.76
CA PRO A 99 -8.08 -12.98 -15.15
C PRO A 99 -7.75 -11.68 -15.92
N ASP A 100 -6.49 -11.23 -15.82
CA ASP A 100 -5.95 -10.04 -16.48
C ASP A 100 -6.66 -8.72 -16.11
N HIS A 101 -7.26 -8.70 -14.91
CA HIS A 101 -7.87 -7.52 -14.31
C HIS A 101 -7.31 -7.35 -12.90
N LEU A 102 -7.01 -6.11 -12.50
CA LEU A 102 -6.70 -5.83 -11.09
C LEU A 102 -7.82 -6.35 -10.21
N CYS A 103 -7.50 -7.26 -9.33
CA CYS A 103 -8.50 -7.94 -8.51
C CYS A 103 -8.69 -7.24 -7.17
N ILE A 104 -9.91 -6.85 -6.86
CA ILE A 104 -10.31 -6.41 -5.52
C ILE A 104 -11.35 -7.41 -4.97
N TYR A 105 -10.99 -8.15 -3.93
CA TYR A 105 -11.92 -8.94 -3.14
C TYR A 105 -12.40 -8.08 -1.98
N ASP A 106 -13.63 -7.58 -2.13
CA ASP A 106 -14.24 -6.55 -1.30
C ASP A 106 -14.99 -7.16 -0.14
N GLY A 107 -14.47 -6.97 1.08
CA GLY A 107 -15.02 -7.47 2.34
C GLY A 107 -14.16 -8.54 3.01
N ASN A 108 -14.63 -9.03 4.17
CA ASN A 108 -14.01 -10.13 4.93
C ASN A 108 -15.11 -11.11 5.37
N PRO A 109 -15.18 -12.31 4.81
CA PRO A 109 -16.33 -13.22 5.04
C PRO A 109 -16.72 -13.36 6.50
N PRO A 110 -18.02 -13.37 6.80
CA PRO A 110 -19.17 -13.42 5.87
C PRO A 110 -19.73 -12.06 5.44
N GLU A 111 -19.01 -10.96 5.63
CA GLU A 111 -19.53 -9.60 5.50
C GLU A 111 -18.71 -8.76 4.50
N THR A 112 -19.31 -7.68 4.01
CA THR A 112 -18.68 -6.68 3.13
C THR A 112 -18.46 -5.34 3.82
N TYR A 113 -19.13 -5.09 4.97
CA TYR A 113 -18.94 -3.89 5.78
C TYR A 113 -18.14 -4.25 7.03
N ILE A 114 -16.84 -3.98 7.01
CA ILE A 114 -15.87 -4.56 7.94
C ILE A 114 -15.36 -3.53 8.92
N GLN A 115 -15.76 -3.66 10.17
CA GLN A 115 -15.27 -2.86 11.30
C GLN A 115 -14.00 -3.50 11.91
N PRO A 116 -13.27 -2.79 12.81
CA PRO A 116 -12.11 -3.36 13.50
C PRO A 116 -12.31 -4.76 14.08
N PRO A 117 -13.45 -5.05 14.78
CA PRO A 117 -13.72 -6.38 15.32
C PRO A 117 -13.82 -7.49 14.27
N ASP A 118 -14.12 -7.14 13.03
CA ASP A 118 -14.33 -8.09 11.94
C ASP A 118 -13.06 -8.39 11.13
N TYR A 119 -11.95 -7.73 11.47
CA TYR A 119 -10.69 -7.90 10.75
C TYR A 119 -9.50 -8.17 11.69
N TRP A 120 -9.21 -7.26 12.65
CA TRP A 120 -7.96 -7.29 13.39
C TRP A 120 -8.10 -7.18 14.92
N SER A 121 -9.19 -6.63 15.48
CA SER A 121 -9.23 -6.26 16.89
C SER A 121 -9.85 -7.31 17.81
N THR A 122 -10.39 -8.41 17.26
CA THR A 122 -10.94 -9.54 18.02
C THR A 122 -10.39 -10.87 17.53
N PRO A 123 -10.38 -11.93 18.36
CA PRO A 123 -9.97 -13.25 17.90
C PRO A 123 -10.80 -13.76 16.70
N ASP A 124 -12.10 -13.45 16.64
CA ASP A 124 -12.96 -13.85 15.52
C ASP A 124 -12.59 -13.09 14.23
N GLY A 125 -12.35 -11.77 14.30
CA GLY A 125 -11.90 -10.98 13.16
C GLY A 125 -10.54 -11.42 12.65
N ILE A 126 -9.60 -11.68 13.56
CA ILE A 126 -8.29 -12.23 13.23
C ILE A 126 -8.45 -13.57 12.49
N ALA A 127 -9.25 -14.48 13.02
CA ALA A 127 -9.49 -15.79 12.39
C ALA A 127 -10.12 -15.67 11.00
N ARG A 128 -11.03 -14.71 10.77
CA ARG A 128 -11.61 -14.42 9.44
C ARG A 128 -10.53 -13.97 8.46
N THR A 129 -9.70 -13.02 8.85
CA THR A 129 -8.61 -12.48 8.01
C THR A 129 -7.58 -13.57 7.68
N GLU A 130 -7.20 -14.38 8.67
CA GLU A 130 -6.32 -15.54 8.48
C GLU A 130 -6.92 -16.59 7.56
N ALA A 131 -8.23 -16.81 7.63
CA ALA A 131 -8.92 -17.74 6.73
C ALA A 131 -8.86 -17.28 5.27
N VAL A 132 -8.97 -15.96 5.00
CA VAL A 132 -8.76 -15.40 3.66
C VAL A 132 -7.30 -15.51 3.24
N ALA A 133 -6.35 -15.13 4.09
CA ALA A 133 -4.92 -15.23 3.80
C ALA A 133 -4.48 -16.67 3.50
N SER A 134 -5.06 -17.65 4.22
CA SER A 134 -4.77 -19.08 4.05
C SER A 134 -5.21 -19.64 2.69
N THR A 135 -6.07 -18.93 1.94
CA THR A 135 -6.48 -19.37 0.59
C THR A 135 -5.34 -19.34 -0.43
N GLY A 136 -4.36 -18.45 -0.22
CA GLY A 136 -3.24 -18.21 -1.14
C GLY A 136 -3.65 -17.58 -2.48
N PHE A 137 -4.85 -16.97 -2.57
CA PHE A 137 -5.33 -16.32 -3.80
C PHE A 137 -5.02 -14.84 -3.88
N PHE A 138 -4.55 -14.24 -2.79
CA PHE A 138 -4.32 -12.80 -2.69
C PHE A 138 -2.85 -12.50 -2.41
N ASP A 139 -2.32 -11.52 -3.12
CA ASP A 139 -0.95 -11.03 -2.95
C ASP A 139 -0.86 -10.01 -1.81
N HIS A 140 -1.96 -9.28 -1.60
CA HIS A 140 -2.02 -8.18 -0.64
C HIS A 140 -3.32 -8.19 0.14
N SER A 141 -3.27 -7.68 1.39
CA SER A 141 -4.44 -7.41 2.21
C SER A 141 -4.34 -6.03 2.83
N MET A 142 -5.47 -5.34 2.94
CA MET A 142 -5.55 -4.04 3.58
C MET A 142 -6.92 -3.82 4.22
N TRP A 143 -6.93 -3.03 5.29
CA TRP A 143 -8.15 -2.64 5.99
C TRP A 143 -8.18 -1.13 6.18
N SER A 144 -9.30 -0.49 5.80
CA SER A 144 -9.47 0.96 5.85
C SER A 144 -10.20 1.39 7.11
N TRP A 145 -9.60 2.37 7.80
CA TRP A 145 -10.26 3.08 8.88
C TRP A 145 -11.51 3.82 8.40
N CYS A 146 -12.45 4.05 9.33
CA CYS A 146 -13.51 5.04 9.21
C CYS A 146 -13.19 6.21 10.17
N GLY A 147 -14.14 6.72 10.94
CA GLY A 147 -13.96 7.82 11.87
C GLY A 147 -13.21 7.48 13.18
N GLU A 148 -12.77 6.25 13.37
CA GLU A 148 -12.22 5.78 14.66
C GLU A 148 -10.91 6.49 15.03
N GLN A 149 -10.10 6.87 14.05
CA GLN A 149 -8.77 7.46 14.29
C GLN A 149 -8.85 8.81 15.02
N SER A 150 -9.94 9.54 14.87
CA SER A 150 -10.16 10.82 15.58
C SER A 150 -10.37 10.65 17.09
N SER A 151 -10.67 9.43 17.56
CA SER A 151 -10.95 9.11 18.95
C SER A 151 -10.12 7.95 19.51
N ASN A 152 -9.38 7.23 18.68
CA ASN A 152 -8.53 6.15 19.11
C ASN A 152 -7.43 6.62 20.07
N THR A 153 -7.08 5.74 21.00
CA THR A 153 -5.87 5.93 21.81
C THR A 153 -4.64 5.47 21.02
N PRO A 154 -3.43 5.98 21.32
CA PRO A 154 -2.20 5.46 20.73
C PRO A 154 -2.02 3.95 20.93
N SER A 155 -2.51 3.40 22.04
CA SER A 155 -2.50 1.95 22.28
C SER A 155 -3.40 1.18 21.32
N THR A 156 -4.56 1.73 20.95
CA THR A 156 -5.46 1.11 19.97
C THR A 156 -4.81 1.10 18.57
N VAL A 157 -4.15 2.20 18.20
CA VAL A 157 -3.40 2.27 16.94
C VAL A 157 -2.27 1.26 16.94
N GLN A 158 -1.52 1.14 18.04
CA GLN A 158 -0.45 0.14 18.15
C GLN A 158 -0.98 -1.29 18.03
N GLN A 159 -2.14 -1.61 18.60
CA GLN A 159 -2.77 -2.94 18.42
C GLN A 159 -3.08 -3.25 16.95
N TYR A 160 -3.53 -2.25 16.18
CA TYR A 160 -3.71 -2.40 14.73
C TYR A 160 -2.38 -2.71 14.03
N LEU A 161 -1.34 -1.94 14.32
CA LEU A 161 -0.01 -2.11 13.72
C LEU A 161 0.61 -3.48 14.06
N ASP A 162 0.46 -3.91 15.31
CA ASP A 162 0.92 -5.21 15.78
C ASP A 162 0.16 -6.35 15.08
N ALA A 163 -1.16 -6.22 14.90
CA ALA A 163 -1.97 -7.20 14.20
C ALA A 163 -1.58 -7.33 12.73
N MET A 164 -1.40 -6.21 12.00
CA MET A 164 -0.98 -6.22 10.60
C MET A 164 0.40 -6.87 10.44
N THR A 165 1.34 -6.57 11.34
CA THR A 165 2.67 -7.20 11.36
C THR A 165 2.62 -8.69 11.68
N ALA A 166 1.74 -9.09 12.59
CA ALA A 166 1.53 -10.50 12.93
C ALA A 166 0.98 -11.29 11.73
N PHE A 167 0.01 -10.73 11.01
CA PHE A 167 -0.51 -11.32 9.78
C PHE A 167 0.58 -11.48 8.71
N GLU A 168 1.38 -10.44 8.45
CA GLU A 168 2.46 -10.50 7.45
C GLU A 168 3.52 -11.53 7.85
N THR A 169 3.81 -11.66 9.14
CA THR A 169 4.72 -12.69 9.67
C THR A 169 4.16 -14.11 9.50
N ALA A 170 2.86 -14.30 9.74
CA ALA A 170 2.19 -15.59 9.63
C ALA A 170 1.96 -16.02 8.18
N TYR A 171 1.78 -15.06 7.28
CA TYR A 171 1.48 -15.27 5.85
C TYR A 171 2.49 -14.55 4.95
N PRO A 172 3.75 -14.98 4.88
CA PRO A 172 4.84 -14.24 4.22
C PRO A 172 4.70 -14.13 2.69
N SER A 173 3.76 -14.84 2.08
CA SER A 173 3.38 -14.68 0.67
C SER A 173 2.36 -13.56 0.42
N MET A 174 1.83 -12.95 1.48
CA MET A 174 0.83 -11.90 1.41
C MET A 174 1.32 -10.67 2.18
N ARG A 175 1.36 -9.51 1.55
CA ARG A 175 1.68 -8.25 2.24
C ARG A 175 0.45 -7.63 2.86
N PHE A 176 0.63 -7.06 4.04
CA PHE A 176 -0.43 -6.34 4.74
C PHE A 176 -0.13 -4.84 4.71
N ILE A 177 -0.97 -4.10 3.99
CA ILE A 177 -0.80 -2.68 3.70
C ILE A 177 -1.42 -1.86 4.82
N LEU A 178 -0.64 -0.97 5.42
CA LEU A 178 -1.12 -0.03 6.44
C LEU A 178 -1.89 1.12 5.79
N MET A 179 -2.87 1.67 6.53
CA MET A 179 -3.65 2.83 6.10
C MET A 179 -3.74 3.86 7.22
N THR A 180 -3.67 5.14 6.88
CA THR A 180 -4.11 6.23 7.78
C THR A 180 -5.63 6.35 7.78
N GLY A 181 -6.19 7.02 8.80
CA GLY A 181 -7.60 7.43 8.81
C GLY A 181 -7.85 8.58 7.84
N HIS A 182 -9.13 8.83 7.51
CA HIS A 182 -9.55 9.98 6.69
C HIS A 182 -9.41 11.29 7.46
N THR A 183 -9.46 12.43 6.74
CA THR A 183 -9.46 13.77 7.33
C THR A 183 -10.79 14.09 8.03
N ASP A 184 -10.72 14.87 9.11
CA ASP A 184 -11.90 15.23 9.94
C ASP A 184 -11.89 16.69 10.44
N GLY A 185 -11.25 17.59 9.71
CA GLY A 185 -11.12 19.01 10.09
C GLY A 185 -9.88 19.32 10.93
N GLY A 186 -8.83 18.50 10.87
CA GLY A 186 -7.53 18.79 11.47
C GLY A 186 -7.44 18.50 12.97
N GLY A 187 -8.22 17.56 13.49
CA GLY A 187 -8.16 17.14 14.90
C GLY A 187 -6.80 16.63 15.34
N ALA A 188 -6.24 17.17 16.44
CA ALA A 188 -4.92 16.82 16.93
C ALA A 188 -4.77 15.30 17.22
N THR A 189 -5.82 14.63 17.69
CA THR A 189 -5.82 13.18 17.94
C THR A 189 -5.67 12.42 16.65
N LEU A 190 -6.39 12.78 15.57
CA LEU A 190 -6.28 12.17 14.27
C LEU A 190 -4.85 12.31 13.71
N GLN A 191 -4.29 13.53 13.77
CA GLN A 191 -2.93 13.80 13.29
C GLN A 191 -1.91 12.92 14.01
N LEU A 192 -1.95 12.87 15.37
CA LEU A 192 -1.05 12.03 16.16
C LEU A 192 -1.17 10.54 15.82
N ASN A 193 -2.39 10.05 15.63
CA ASN A 193 -2.64 8.65 15.30
C ASN A 193 -2.19 8.32 13.87
N ASN A 194 -2.45 9.18 12.90
CA ASN A 194 -1.96 9.01 11.53
C ASN A 194 -0.43 9.08 11.46
N ASP A 195 0.20 10.01 12.20
CA ASP A 195 1.67 10.12 12.28
C ASP A 195 2.29 8.87 12.93
N HIS A 196 1.61 8.26 13.90
CA HIS A 196 2.05 6.98 14.47
C HIS A 196 2.06 5.86 13.40
N VAL A 197 1.04 5.78 12.56
CA VAL A 197 0.99 4.82 11.44
C VAL A 197 2.11 5.10 10.43
N ARG A 198 2.32 6.36 10.02
CA ARG A 198 3.39 6.79 9.09
C ARG A 198 4.77 6.42 9.61
N GLN A 199 5.05 6.76 10.87
CA GLN A 199 6.33 6.45 11.52
C GLN A 199 6.56 4.95 11.62
N TYR A 200 5.53 4.18 11.96
CA TYR A 200 5.63 2.73 12.03
C TYR A 200 5.94 2.12 10.67
N ALA A 201 5.21 2.51 9.62
CA ALA A 201 5.45 2.05 8.26
C ALA A 201 6.89 2.33 7.83
N SER A 202 7.35 3.56 8.02
CA SER A 202 8.71 3.97 7.67
C SER A 202 9.77 3.18 8.43
N SER A 203 9.59 2.99 9.74
CA SER A 203 10.56 2.30 10.59
C SER A 203 10.65 0.80 10.34
N ASN A 204 9.58 0.18 9.81
CA ASN A 204 9.48 -1.26 9.61
C ASN A 204 9.51 -1.67 8.11
N GLY A 205 9.71 -0.72 7.19
CA GLY A 205 9.76 -1.00 5.75
C GLY A 205 8.43 -1.53 5.20
N MET A 206 7.30 -1.12 5.78
CA MET A 206 5.98 -1.57 5.36
C MET A 206 5.39 -0.68 4.27
N VAL A 207 4.38 -1.19 3.58
CA VAL A 207 3.60 -0.42 2.61
C VAL A 207 2.54 0.39 3.35
N LEU A 208 2.45 1.68 3.03
CA LEU A 208 1.46 2.60 3.58
C LEU A 208 0.64 3.22 2.45
N PHE A 209 -0.68 3.12 2.54
CA PHE A 209 -1.61 3.94 1.77
C PHE A 209 -2.07 5.11 2.65
N ASP A 210 -1.53 6.29 2.41
CA ASP A 210 -1.77 7.48 3.24
C ASP A 210 -3.04 8.20 2.82
N PHE A 211 -4.17 7.67 3.29
CA PHE A 211 -5.50 8.12 2.92
C PHE A 211 -5.74 9.59 3.27
N ALA A 212 -5.31 10.03 4.47
CA ALA A 212 -5.46 11.41 4.92
C ALA A 212 -4.59 12.37 4.11
N ASP A 213 -3.40 11.97 3.71
CA ASP A 213 -2.52 12.80 2.90
C ASP A 213 -3.14 13.08 1.53
N ILE A 214 -3.62 12.03 0.85
CA ILE A 214 -4.30 12.17 -0.46
C ILE A 214 -5.52 13.13 -0.38
N GLU A 215 -6.20 13.19 0.75
CA GLU A 215 -7.33 14.12 0.97
C GLU A 215 -6.90 15.55 1.25
N SER A 216 -5.68 15.74 1.74
CA SER A 216 -5.20 17.04 2.26
C SER A 216 -4.49 17.89 1.22
N TRP A 217 -4.25 17.39 0.02
CA TRP A 217 -3.51 18.09 -1.02
C TRP A 217 -4.30 18.14 -2.33
N ASP A 218 -4.31 19.31 -2.98
CA ASP A 218 -4.79 19.36 -4.36
C ASP A 218 -3.70 18.92 -5.34
N PRO A 219 -4.07 18.57 -6.59
CA PRO A 219 -3.10 18.15 -7.60
C PRO A 219 -2.08 19.22 -8.02
N ASP A 220 -2.27 20.49 -7.64
CA ASP A 220 -1.30 21.57 -7.87
C ASP A 220 -0.30 21.71 -6.71
N GLY A 221 -0.40 20.86 -5.67
CA GLY A 221 0.50 20.84 -4.52
C GLY A 221 0.14 21.85 -3.42
N THR A 222 -1.11 22.29 -3.35
CA THR A 222 -1.59 23.13 -2.25
C THR A 222 -2.05 22.25 -1.10
N HIS A 223 -1.54 22.49 0.11
CA HIS A 223 -1.90 21.77 1.33
C HIS A 223 -3.07 22.40 2.07
N TYR A 224 -4.03 21.59 2.47
CA TYR A 224 -5.23 21.96 3.24
C TYR A 224 -5.25 21.18 4.58
N PRO A 225 -4.46 21.60 5.58
CA PRO A 225 -4.25 20.83 6.82
C PRO A 225 -5.52 20.65 7.66
N ASP A 226 -6.48 21.57 7.54
CA ASP A 226 -7.73 21.58 8.28
C ASP A 226 -8.91 21.06 7.43
N THR A 227 -8.64 20.35 6.33
CA THR A 227 -9.70 19.76 5.51
C THR A 227 -10.43 18.65 6.25
N ASP A 228 -11.66 18.39 5.84
CA ASP A 228 -12.44 17.26 6.29
C ASP A 228 -12.79 16.33 5.10
N ASP A 229 -13.45 15.24 5.40
CA ASP A 229 -13.85 14.22 4.42
C ASP A 229 -14.80 14.73 3.32
N SER A 230 -15.48 15.86 3.53
CA SER A 230 -16.33 16.49 2.51
C SER A 230 -15.54 17.17 1.39
N CYS A 231 -14.26 17.40 1.60
CA CYS A 231 -13.34 18.08 0.68
C CYS A 231 -13.80 19.47 0.23
N PRO A 232 -13.80 20.47 1.12
CA PRO A 232 -14.25 21.83 0.78
C PRO A 232 -13.45 22.50 -0.34
N TRP A 233 -12.20 22.08 -0.56
CA TRP A 233 -11.34 22.62 -1.62
C TRP A 233 -11.59 21.97 -3.00
N CYS A 234 -12.24 20.81 -3.07
CA CYS A 234 -12.40 20.04 -4.30
C CYS A 234 -13.24 20.77 -5.35
N GLU A 235 -14.43 21.28 -5.01
CA GLU A 235 -15.31 21.95 -5.98
C GLU A 235 -14.69 23.23 -6.55
N PRO A 236 -14.06 24.14 -5.76
CA PRO A 236 -13.31 25.27 -6.30
C PRO A 236 -12.19 24.86 -7.24
N TRP A 237 -11.42 23.81 -6.87
CA TRP A 237 -10.33 23.32 -7.69
C TRP A 237 -10.85 22.71 -9.01
N CYS A 238 -11.89 21.88 -8.97
CA CYS A 238 -12.50 21.29 -10.16
C CYS A 238 -13.08 22.34 -11.11
N THR A 239 -13.66 23.42 -10.57
CA THR A 239 -14.15 24.55 -11.37
C THR A 239 -13.02 25.23 -12.13
N ALA A 240 -11.83 25.34 -11.53
CA ALA A 240 -10.64 25.89 -12.18
C ALA A 240 -9.99 24.88 -13.15
N ASN A 241 -10.17 23.58 -12.94
CA ASN A 241 -9.54 22.50 -13.68
C ASN A 241 -10.57 21.50 -14.28
N PRO A 242 -11.53 21.95 -15.13
CA PRO A 242 -12.66 21.12 -15.55
C PRO A 242 -12.30 19.88 -16.38
N GLY A 243 -11.07 19.80 -16.92
CA GLY A 243 -10.60 18.66 -17.70
C GLY A 243 -10.02 17.53 -16.86
N PHE A 244 -9.76 17.76 -15.57
CA PHE A 244 -9.15 16.77 -14.67
C PHE A 244 -10.19 15.99 -13.86
N CYS A 245 -11.22 16.67 -13.39
CA CYS A 245 -12.22 16.06 -12.52
C CYS A 245 -13.15 15.08 -13.24
N PRO A 246 -13.63 14.03 -12.54
CA PRO A 246 -14.60 13.08 -13.11
C PRO A 246 -15.84 13.76 -13.70
N SER A 247 -16.16 13.43 -14.97
CA SER A 247 -17.35 13.95 -15.64
C SER A 247 -18.05 12.82 -16.42
N PRO A 248 -19.29 12.43 -16.04
CA PRO A 248 -20.05 12.96 -14.91
C PRO A 248 -19.39 12.66 -13.56
N PRO A 249 -19.73 13.41 -12.49
CA PRO A 249 -19.24 13.14 -11.14
C PRO A 249 -19.61 11.73 -10.70
N ILE A 250 -18.69 11.04 -10.01
CA ILE A 250 -18.93 9.71 -9.44
C ILE A 250 -19.45 9.82 -8.00
N SER A 251 -20.22 8.82 -7.58
CA SER A 251 -20.62 8.70 -6.18
C SER A 251 -19.40 8.40 -5.32
N CYS A 252 -19.12 9.26 -4.35
CA CYS A 252 -18.00 9.14 -3.44
C CYS A 252 -18.54 9.24 -2.01
N ALA A 253 -18.47 8.15 -1.23
CA ALA A 253 -19.04 8.08 0.11
C ALA A 253 -18.43 9.19 1.00
N HIS A 254 -19.28 10.04 1.57
CA HIS A 254 -18.90 11.16 2.46
C HIS A 254 -18.03 12.26 1.84
N SER A 255 -17.62 12.14 0.57
CA SER A 255 -16.64 13.04 -0.03
C SER A 255 -17.00 13.49 -1.43
N HIS A 256 -16.17 14.36 -2.01
CA HIS A 256 -16.26 14.81 -3.38
C HIS A 256 -15.71 13.77 -4.38
N SER A 257 -16.28 13.73 -5.58
CA SER A 257 -15.88 12.77 -6.64
C SER A 257 -14.38 12.82 -6.99
N LEU A 258 -13.74 13.99 -6.88
CA LEU A 258 -12.30 14.15 -7.10
C LEU A 258 -11.48 13.31 -6.12
N VAL A 259 -11.86 13.27 -4.84
CA VAL A 259 -11.12 12.50 -3.81
C VAL A 259 -11.16 11.00 -4.11
N CYS A 260 -12.32 10.45 -4.50
CA CYS A 260 -12.42 9.07 -4.94
C CYS A 260 -11.51 8.81 -6.16
N TYR A 261 -11.49 9.74 -7.10
CA TYR A 261 -10.65 9.63 -8.31
C TYR A 261 -9.15 9.63 -7.96
N LEU A 262 -8.70 10.54 -7.10
CA LEU A 262 -7.30 10.60 -6.64
C LEU A 262 -6.90 9.32 -5.91
N LYS A 263 -7.76 8.77 -5.05
CA LYS A 263 -7.50 7.49 -4.36
C LYS A 263 -7.44 6.30 -5.32
N GLY A 264 -8.29 6.27 -6.35
CA GLY A 264 -8.19 5.26 -7.40
C GLY A 264 -6.89 5.37 -8.18
N ARG A 265 -6.43 6.58 -8.49
CA ARG A 265 -5.12 6.85 -9.12
C ARG A 265 -3.98 6.38 -8.22
N ALA A 266 -3.97 6.78 -6.95
CA ALA A 266 -2.98 6.35 -5.97
C ALA A 266 -2.94 4.82 -5.80
N PHE A 267 -4.09 4.15 -5.87
CA PHE A 267 -4.15 2.69 -5.81
C PHE A 267 -3.50 2.03 -7.02
N TRP A 268 -3.71 2.53 -8.24
CA TRP A 268 -3.02 2.03 -9.43
C TRP A 268 -1.51 2.27 -9.38
N TRP A 269 -1.09 3.42 -8.86
CA TRP A 269 0.33 3.68 -8.60
C TRP A 269 0.90 2.64 -7.63
N MET A 270 0.24 2.41 -6.49
CA MET A 270 0.62 1.38 -5.54
C MET A 270 0.72 0.00 -6.20
N ALA A 271 -0.29 -0.40 -6.96
CA ALA A 271 -0.31 -1.69 -7.63
C ALA A 271 0.87 -1.85 -8.60
N ALA A 272 1.20 -0.81 -9.38
CA ALA A 272 2.36 -0.83 -10.27
C ALA A 272 3.68 -0.95 -9.48
N ARG A 273 3.83 -0.22 -8.36
CA ARG A 273 5.00 -0.32 -7.48
C ARG A 273 5.14 -1.73 -6.88
N LEU A 274 4.04 -2.31 -6.42
CA LEU A 274 4.00 -3.67 -5.87
C LEU A 274 4.25 -4.74 -6.94
N ALA A 275 3.91 -4.46 -8.19
CA ALA A 275 4.23 -5.31 -9.33
C ALA A 275 5.70 -5.23 -9.77
N GLY A 276 6.50 -4.32 -9.18
CA GLY A 276 7.94 -4.19 -9.42
C GLY A 276 8.36 -2.93 -10.18
N TRP A 277 7.45 -2.01 -10.47
CA TRP A 277 7.83 -0.72 -11.02
C TRP A 277 8.62 0.10 -9.99
N GLU A 278 9.81 0.57 -10.36
CA GLU A 278 10.67 1.33 -9.45
C GLU A 278 10.27 2.80 -9.28
N GLY A 279 9.25 3.25 -10.01
CA GLY A 279 8.81 4.65 -10.05
C GLY A 279 9.36 5.38 -11.28
N PRO A 280 8.97 6.66 -11.47
CA PRO A 280 9.36 7.44 -12.65
C PRO A 280 10.88 7.64 -12.74
N ASP A 281 11.58 7.69 -11.63
CA ASP A 281 13.03 7.92 -11.56
C ASP A 281 13.85 6.62 -11.57
N GLY A 282 13.23 5.46 -11.88
CA GLY A 282 13.91 4.17 -11.98
C GLY A 282 14.57 3.72 -10.66
N GLY A 283 13.94 4.03 -9.52
CA GLY A 283 14.47 3.69 -8.19
C GLY A 283 15.61 4.59 -7.71
N HIS A 284 15.98 5.59 -8.47
CA HIS A 284 16.95 6.61 -8.05
C HIS A 284 16.32 7.52 -7.00
N ILE A 285 16.43 7.12 -5.73
CA ILE A 285 16.02 7.93 -4.56
C ILE A 285 16.87 9.19 -4.44
N PHE A 286 18.00 9.22 -5.14
CA PHE A 286 18.91 10.35 -5.27
C PHE A 286 19.54 10.34 -6.66
N SER A 287 19.14 11.21 -7.55
CA SER A 287 19.93 11.55 -8.76
C SER A 287 21.03 12.57 -8.42
N ASP A 288 21.79 12.31 -7.34
CA ASP A 288 22.80 13.24 -6.83
C ASP A 288 24.23 12.89 -7.29
N GLY A 289 24.36 11.92 -8.17
CA GLY A 289 25.67 11.51 -8.70
C GLY A 289 26.49 10.61 -7.77
N PHE A 290 25.90 10.06 -6.70
CA PHE A 290 26.57 9.05 -5.86
C PHE A 290 26.86 7.76 -6.62
N GLU A 291 26.10 7.45 -7.67
CA GLU A 291 26.32 6.29 -8.55
C GLU A 291 27.70 6.34 -9.24
N SER A 292 28.28 7.52 -9.39
CA SER A 292 29.63 7.71 -9.95
C SER A 292 30.75 7.52 -8.94
N GLY A 293 30.43 7.34 -7.65
CA GLY A 293 31.43 7.28 -6.57
C GLY A 293 32.22 8.60 -6.37
N THR A 294 31.77 9.70 -6.96
CA THR A 294 32.37 11.01 -6.86
C THR A 294 31.41 12.02 -6.22
N GLY A 295 31.83 12.73 -5.19
CA GLY A 295 31.04 13.76 -4.52
C GLY A 295 30.82 15.05 -5.32
N GLY A 296 30.94 15.04 -6.66
CA GLY A 296 30.95 16.23 -7.52
C GLY A 296 29.63 16.96 -7.68
N GLY A 297 28.49 16.37 -7.22
CA GLY A 297 27.16 16.98 -7.29
C GLY A 297 26.76 17.80 -6.06
N TRP A 298 27.55 17.82 -5.00
CA TRP A 298 27.25 18.59 -3.79
C TRP A 298 27.88 19.96 -3.86
N SER A 299 27.08 21.02 -3.83
CA SER A 299 27.59 22.35 -3.54
C SER A 299 28.14 22.33 -2.11
N LEU A 300 29.44 22.60 -1.97
CA LEU A 300 30.08 22.78 -0.68
C LEU A 300 29.30 23.82 0.14
N MET A 301 28.56 23.34 1.15
CA MET A 301 28.20 24.19 2.27
C MET A 301 29.48 24.43 3.07
N THR A 302 30.11 25.56 2.82
CA THR A 302 31.17 26.09 3.70
C THR A 302 30.54 26.48 5.03
N PRO A 303 31.16 26.15 6.19
CA PRO A 303 30.70 26.52 7.51
C PRO A 303 30.64 28.02 7.74
#